data_8952975d002455978401566e24aacf59
#
_entry.id   8952975d002455978401566e24aacf59
#
_cell.length_a   1.000
_cell.length_b   1.000
_cell.length_c   1.000
_cell.angle_alpha   90.00
_cell.angle_beta   90.00
_cell.angle_gamma   90.00
#
_symmetry.space_group_name_H-M   'P 1'
#
loop_
_entity.id
_entity.type
_entity.pdbx_description
1 polymer ?
#
loop_
_entity_poly.entity_id
_entity_poly.type
_entity_poly.pdbx_seq_one_letter_code
_entity_poly.pdbx_strand_id
1 'polypeptide(L)'
;MYMTRILILLLMFPFMLAAQSGVALRKELGALLNDKLFDTGDVSLMVYDLTADTLLYSHRAHKLVRPASAQKVLTSVVALEHLGRDYTFDTELFDKASGVSYNLFVKGHMDPLFTDVDAQRMANSVASGMVVDTLFADCSFSDSLYWGSGWIWDDNPYGYQPYLSSLMLCRGAVEVVVWPRDNGKAPAYKVTPESSFYTVMNEAVSNDPSKGKLTVLRDWLVDSNVIRINGNCTKRYSTRMNMYKSADFFVAVLIEKLALRGVVVNNVVYGPVPSDAERIFVNSRPVADVVDEALMESDNLCAEALLYHVAAQENISPVSASQGCSVVSRFIKERLGVNGDFSIADGSGLSVYNYLSADVVLRALRFTHSNEELFNAFYMHLPQSGVSGTMQNRTKGTKAHGKVRAKTGTVKGVCTLAGYAQAADGHLYAFVMLNSGLQSARTVRDWQDKVLDAICK
;
A
#
# COMPACT_ATOMS: atom_id res chain seq x y z
N MET A 1 -19.26 30.35 -51.00
CA MET A 1 -20.08 29.14 -50.65
C MET A 1 -19.32 27.82 -50.70
N TYR A 2 -18.32 27.63 -51.57
CA TYR A 2 -17.51 26.40 -51.66
C TYR A 2 -16.42 26.30 -50.55
N MET A 3 -15.78 27.39 -50.15
CA MET A 3 -14.76 27.37 -49.08
C MET A 3 -15.33 27.02 -47.69
N THR A 4 -16.55 27.45 -47.38
CA THR A 4 -17.18 27.16 -46.06
C THR A 4 -17.57 25.68 -45.95
N ARG A 5 -17.95 25.02 -47.06
CA ARG A 5 -18.28 23.57 -47.07
C ARG A 5 -17.02 22.69 -46.92
N ILE A 6 -15.88 23.09 -47.46
CA ILE A 6 -14.57 22.38 -47.33
C ILE A 6 -14.04 22.51 -45.89
N LEU A 7 -14.22 23.68 -45.24
CA LEU A 7 -13.79 23.89 -43.88
C LEU A 7 -14.62 23.05 -42.85
N ILE A 8 -15.94 22.92 -43.08
CA ILE A 8 -16.83 22.08 -42.25
C ILE A 8 -16.49 20.59 -42.44
N LEU A 9 -16.16 20.13 -43.68
CA LEU A 9 -15.73 18.76 -43.92
C LEU A 9 -14.37 18.44 -43.25
N LEU A 10 -13.42 19.37 -43.26
CA LEU A 10 -12.12 19.23 -42.62
C LEU A 10 -12.21 19.19 -41.08
N LEU A 11 -13.16 19.94 -40.49
CA LEU A 11 -13.45 19.91 -39.06
C LEU A 11 -14.23 18.65 -38.61
N MET A 12 -15.03 18.04 -39.52
CA MET A 12 -15.77 16.79 -39.19
C MET A 12 -14.92 15.52 -39.36
N PHE A 13 -13.82 15.57 -40.14
CA PHE A 13 -12.97 14.40 -40.40
C PHE A 13 -12.33 13.79 -39.14
N PRO A 14 -11.74 14.56 -38.19
CA PRO A 14 -11.23 14.00 -36.98
C PRO A 14 -12.29 13.41 -36.04
N PHE A 15 -13.52 14.00 -36.02
CA PHE A 15 -14.66 13.46 -35.27
C PHE A 15 -15.18 12.14 -35.83
N MET A 16 -15.16 11.96 -37.13
CA MET A 16 -15.55 10.70 -37.79
C MET A 16 -14.50 9.60 -37.54
N LEU A 17 -13.21 9.91 -37.54
CA LEU A 17 -12.12 8.96 -37.24
C LEU A 17 -12.19 8.53 -35.79
N ALA A 18 -12.33 9.45 -34.83
CA ALA A 18 -12.45 9.16 -33.40
C ALA A 18 -13.70 8.32 -33.09
N ALA A 19 -14.84 8.59 -33.74
CA ALA A 19 -16.04 7.78 -33.60
C ALA A 19 -15.88 6.35 -34.15
N GLN A 20 -15.12 6.15 -35.22
CA GLN A 20 -14.80 4.83 -35.78
C GLN A 20 -13.83 4.06 -34.86
N SER A 21 -12.84 4.71 -34.28
CA SER A 21 -11.89 4.09 -33.32
C SER A 21 -12.60 3.61 -32.08
N GLY A 22 -13.53 4.39 -31.52
CA GLY A 22 -14.33 4.02 -30.35
C GLY A 22 -15.26 2.82 -30.59
N VAL A 23 -15.85 2.69 -31.78
CA VAL A 23 -16.68 1.53 -32.16
C VAL A 23 -15.82 0.26 -32.29
N ALA A 24 -14.67 0.37 -32.94
CA ALA A 24 -13.72 -0.75 -33.08
C ALA A 24 -13.22 -1.26 -31.72
N LEU A 25 -12.79 -0.36 -30.84
CA LEU A 25 -12.35 -0.70 -29.50
C LEU A 25 -13.46 -1.36 -28.68
N ARG A 26 -14.70 -0.83 -28.72
CA ARG A 26 -15.85 -1.43 -28.05
C ARG A 26 -16.10 -2.87 -28.48
N LYS A 27 -16.02 -3.14 -29.80
CA LYS A 27 -16.16 -4.50 -30.34
C LYS A 27 -15.05 -5.43 -29.90
N GLU A 28 -13.80 -4.95 -29.87
CA GLU A 28 -12.65 -5.71 -29.43
C GLU A 28 -12.74 -6.06 -27.92
N LEU A 29 -13.08 -5.10 -27.07
CA LEU A 29 -13.31 -5.32 -25.64
C LEU A 29 -14.43 -6.34 -25.39
N GLY A 30 -15.53 -6.27 -26.17
CA GLY A 30 -16.61 -7.25 -26.09
C GLY A 30 -16.16 -8.65 -26.50
N ALA A 31 -15.29 -8.78 -27.51
CA ALA A 31 -14.75 -10.08 -27.93
C ALA A 31 -13.84 -10.72 -26.85
N LEU A 32 -13.08 -9.91 -26.10
CA LEU A 32 -12.22 -10.38 -25.02
C LEU A 32 -13.01 -11.00 -23.85
N LEU A 33 -14.29 -10.68 -23.69
CA LEU A 33 -15.16 -11.31 -22.68
C LEU A 33 -15.58 -12.75 -23.03
N ASN A 34 -15.35 -13.21 -24.27
CA ASN A 34 -15.58 -14.59 -24.66
C ASN A 34 -14.40 -15.52 -24.34
N ASP A 35 -13.39 -15.04 -23.60
CA ASP A 35 -12.27 -15.87 -23.16
C ASP A 35 -12.76 -16.96 -22.19
N LYS A 36 -12.26 -18.19 -22.36
CA LYS A 36 -12.57 -19.36 -21.48
C LYS A 36 -12.32 -19.10 -20.01
N LEU A 37 -11.52 -18.10 -19.69
CA LEU A 37 -11.30 -17.64 -18.32
C LEU A 37 -12.63 -17.33 -17.59
N PHE A 38 -13.65 -16.90 -18.33
CA PHE A 38 -14.95 -16.51 -17.79
C PHE A 38 -16.01 -17.64 -17.80
N ASP A 39 -15.63 -18.86 -18.19
CA ASP A 39 -16.49 -20.03 -18.00
C ASP A 39 -16.71 -20.33 -16.50
N THR A 40 -15.69 -20.01 -15.64
CA THR A 40 -15.75 -20.20 -14.18
C THR A 40 -15.48 -18.93 -13.38
N GLY A 41 -14.83 -17.96 -13.97
CA GLY A 41 -14.51 -16.67 -13.36
C GLY A 41 -15.45 -15.57 -13.81
N ASP A 42 -15.20 -14.38 -13.28
CA ASP A 42 -16.01 -13.21 -13.56
C ASP A 42 -15.17 -11.93 -13.63
N VAL A 43 -15.69 -10.91 -14.35
CA VAL A 43 -15.08 -9.60 -14.45
C VAL A 43 -16.11 -8.49 -14.47
N SER A 44 -15.80 -7.41 -13.76
CA SER A 44 -16.41 -6.10 -14.00
C SER A 44 -15.40 -5.25 -14.77
N LEU A 45 -15.77 -4.81 -15.98
CA LEU A 45 -14.90 -4.03 -16.86
C LEU A 45 -15.57 -2.72 -17.22
N MET A 46 -14.91 -1.60 -16.96
CA MET A 46 -15.32 -0.28 -17.43
C MET A 46 -14.16 0.44 -18.10
N VAL A 47 -14.43 1.15 -19.18
CA VAL A 47 -13.50 2.03 -19.87
C VAL A 47 -14.21 3.35 -20.18
N TYR A 48 -13.62 4.45 -19.74
CA TYR A 48 -14.13 5.81 -19.92
C TYR A 48 -13.10 6.65 -20.65
N ASP A 49 -13.50 7.29 -21.71
CA ASP A 49 -12.69 8.25 -22.45
C ASP A 49 -12.74 9.61 -21.75
N LEU A 50 -11.65 9.98 -21.09
CA LEU A 50 -11.52 11.24 -20.36
C LEU A 50 -11.35 12.43 -21.31
N THR A 51 -10.81 12.21 -22.51
CA THR A 51 -10.61 13.25 -23.53
C THR A 51 -11.92 13.63 -24.19
N ALA A 52 -12.76 12.62 -24.50
CA ALA A 52 -14.08 12.83 -25.13
C ALA A 52 -15.22 12.94 -24.08
N ASP A 53 -14.92 12.81 -22.81
CA ASP A 53 -15.89 12.78 -21.68
C ASP A 53 -17.06 11.81 -21.91
N THR A 54 -16.75 10.55 -22.29
CA THR A 54 -17.77 9.57 -22.62
C THR A 54 -17.46 8.17 -22.12
N LEU A 55 -18.49 7.45 -21.68
CA LEU A 55 -18.39 6.04 -21.31
C LEU A 55 -18.26 5.19 -22.58
N LEU A 56 -17.07 4.62 -22.77
CA LEU A 56 -16.79 3.80 -23.95
C LEU A 56 -17.30 2.37 -23.79
N TYR A 57 -17.04 1.74 -22.65
CA TYR A 57 -17.38 0.34 -22.40
C TYR A 57 -17.81 0.12 -20.96
N SER A 58 -18.83 -0.73 -20.79
CA SER A 58 -19.35 -1.09 -19.47
C SER A 58 -19.85 -2.53 -19.48
N HIS A 59 -19.28 -3.36 -18.59
CA HIS A 59 -19.72 -4.72 -18.34
C HIS A 59 -19.76 -4.95 -16.83
N ARG A 60 -20.95 -5.31 -16.30
CA ARG A 60 -21.20 -5.56 -14.87
C ARG A 60 -20.70 -4.45 -13.94
N ALA A 61 -20.89 -3.20 -14.34
CA ALA A 61 -20.38 -1.99 -13.69
C ALA A 61 -20.67 -1.92 -12.18
N HIS A 62 -21.85 -2.37 -11.77
CA HIS A 62 -22.35 -2.27 -10.38
C HIS A 62 -22.23 -3.58 -9.58
N LYS A 63 -21.61 -4.63 -10.17
CA LYS A 63 -21.38 -5.87 -9.43
C LYS A 63 -20.38 -5.65 -8.31
N LEU A 64 -20.77 -6.01 -7.09
CA LEU A 64 -19.89 -5.96 -5.92
C LEU A 64 -18.89 -7.11 -5.93
N VAL A 65 -17.62 -6.77 -5.82
CA VAL A 65 -16.52 -7.73 -5.70
C VAL A 65 -15.51 -7.22 -4.66
N ARG A 66 -14.71 -8.12 -4.14
CA ARG A 66 -13.57 -7.71 -3.29
C ARG A 66 -12.57 -6.94 -4.16
N PRO A 67 -12.23 -5.69 -3.82
CA PRO A 67 -11.37 -4.85 -4.66
C PRO A 67 -9.89 -5.26 -4.59
N ALA A 68 -9.47 -6.01 -3.58
CA ALA A 68 -8.07 -6.17 -3.25
C ALA A 68 -7.40 -4.79 -3.21
N SER A 69 -6.12 -4.68 -3.56
CA SER A 69 -5.40 -3.39 -3.49
C SER A 69 -5.86 -2.32 -4.50
N ALA A 70 -6.88 -2.57 -5.37
CA ALA A 70 -7.55 -1.48 -6.07
C ALA A 70 -8.30 -0.52 -5.12
N GLN A 71 -8.61 -0.97 -3.89
CA GLN A 71 -9.08 -0.14 -2.76
C GLN A 71 -8.18 1.07 -2.52
N LYS A 72 -6.86 0.91 -2.68
CA LYS A 72 -5.88 1.97 -2.46
C LYS A 72 -6.04 3.18 -3.39
N VAL A 73 -6.72 3.02 -4.54
CA VAL A 73 -7.12 4.15 -5.39
C VAL A 73 -8.01 5.10 -4.59
N LEU A 74 -9.06 4.57 -3.94
CA LEU A 74 -9.96 5.38 -3.12
C LEU A 74 -9.24 5.97 -1.90
N THR A 75 -8.51 5.14 -1.16
CA THR A 75 -7.80 5.57 0.05
C THR A 75 -6.81 6.69 -0.25
N SER A 76 -6.02 6.58 -1.34
CA SER A 76 -5.05 7.60 -1.73
C SER A 76 -5.72 8.88 -2.23
N VAL A 77 -6.78 8.77 -3.02
CA VAL A 77 -7.54 9.95 -3.50
C VAL A 77 -8.16 10.69 -2.34
N VAL A 78 -8.81 9.98 -1.40
CA VAL A 78 -9.41 10.59 -0.21
C VAL A 78 -8.34 11.23 0.67
N ALA A 79 -7.20 10.57 0.86
CA ALA A 79 -6.11 11.11 1.66
C ALA A 79 -5.53 12.40 1.04
N LEU A 80 -5.24 12.41 -0.26
CA LEU A 80 -4.73 13.61 -0.93
C LEU A 80 -5.72 14.78 -0.91
N GLU A 81 -7.04 14.50 -1.05
CA GLU A 81 -8.10 15.50 -1.01
C GLU A 81 -8.30 16.09 0.41
N HIS A 82 -8.20 15.25 1.47
CA HIS A 82 -8.48 15.70 2.85
C HIS A 82 -7.25 16.23 3.58
N LEU A 83 -6.09 15.63 3.35
CA LEU A 83 -4.86 16.01 4.04
C LEU A 83 -4.13 17.14 3.32
N GLY A 84 -4.26 17.21 1.99
CA GLY A 84 -3.45 18.11 1.17
C GLY A 84 -2.02 17.59 0.99
N ARG A 85 -1.31 18.16 0.01
CA ARG A 85 0.02 17.68 -0.42
C ARG A 85 1.15 18.00 0.56
N ASP A 86 0.97 19.01 1.41
CA ASP A 86 2.00 19.47 2.36
C ASP A 86 1.89 18.77 3.72
N TYR A 87 0.97 17.80 3.85
CA TYR A 87 0.75 17.04 5.07
C TYR A 87 1.92 16.13 5.39
N THR A 88 2.21 15.97 6.71
CA THR A 88 3.29 15.08 7.19
C THR A 88 2.81 14.10 8.26
N PHE A 89 3.47 12.95 8.27
CA PHE A 89 3.37 11.92 9.31
C PHE A 89 4.56 12.10 10.24
N ASP A 90 4.29 12.48 11.49
CA ASP A 90 5.34 12.84 12.40
C ASP A 90 5.65 11.72 13.40
N THR A 91 6.94 11.57 13.73
CA THR A 91 7.40 10.77 14.88
C THR A 91 8.32 11.68 15.68
N GLU A 92 8.00 11.89 16.95
CA GLU A 92 8.59 12.94 17.77
C GLU A 92 9.29 12.37 19.00
N LEU A 93 10.34 13.05 19.46
CA LEU A 93 10.98 12.77 20.74
C LEU A 93 11.01 14.06 21.58
N PHE A 94 10.64 13.90 22.82
CA PHE A 94 10.65 14.98 23.82
C PHE A 94 11.52 14.57 25.01
N ASP A 95 12.04 15.56 25.73
CA ASP A 95 12.67 15.34 27.02
C ASP A 95 12.03 16.19 28.12
N LYS A 96 12.27 15.80 29.34
CA LYS A 96 11.90 16.55 30.54
C LYS A 96 12.80 16.20 31.69
N ALA A 97 13.35 17.22 32.34
CA ALA A 97 14.14 17.05 33.53
C ALA A 97 13.34 16.36 34.65
N SER A 98 13.98 15.39 35.34
CA SER A 98 13.43 14.65 36.47
C SER A 98 14.48 14.59 37.60
N GLY A 99 14.56 15.64 38.39
CA GLY A 99 15.61 15.76 39.41
C GLY A 99 17.01 15.86 38.81
N VAL A 100 17.85 14.84 39.05
CA VAL A 100 19.22 14.73 38.50
C VAL A 100 19.31 13.90 37.24
N SER A 101 18.17 13.33 36.77
CA SER A 101 18.03 12.53 35.56
C SER A 101 17.02 13.17 34.61
N TYR A 102 16.74 12.50 33.50
CA TYR A 102 15.80 12.95 32.49
C TYR A 102 14.78 11.84 32.17
N ASN A 103 13.57 12.24 31.80
CA ASN A 103 12.62 11.38 31.15
C ASN A 103 12.61 11.70 29.65
N LEU A 104 12.51 10.65 28.83
CA LEU A 104 12.27 10.79 27.39
C LEU A 104 10.84 10.36 27.07
N PHE A 105 10.24 10.99 26.06
CA PHE A 105 8.91 10.66 25.58
C PHE A 105 8.97 10.52 24.06
N VAL A 106 8.72 9.33 23.54
CA VAL A 106 8.62 9.11 22.11
C VAL A 106 7.14 9.04 21.74
N LYS A 107 6.71 9.90 20.81
CA LYS A 107 5.32 9.96 20.34
C LYS A 107 5.23 9.59 18.87
N GLY A 108 4.39 8.61 18.56
CA GLY A 108 4.14 8.15 17.21
C GLY A 108 2.78 8.61 16.69
N HIS A 109 2.76 8.99 15.40
CA HIS A 109 1.55 9.25 14.64
C HIS A 109 1.43 8.28 13.45
N MET A 110 1.85 7.03 13.62
CA MET A 110 1.76 5.98 12.60
C MET A 110 2.52 6.35 11.30
N ASP A 111 3.75 6.94 11.38
CA ASP A 111 4.61 7.06 10.19
C ASP A 111 4.98 5.65 9.69
N PRO A 112 4.45 5.19 8.53
CA PRO A 112 4.65 3.82 8.07
C PRO A 112 6.05 3.57 7.50
N LEU A 113 6.79 4.65 7.25
CA LEU A 113 8.10 4.63 6.59
C LEU A 113 9.25 4.99 7.54
N PHE A 114 9.00 5.10 8.84
CA PHE A 114 10.05 5.31 9.83
C PHE A 114 11.00 4.11 9.89
N THR A 115 12.29 4.35 9.71
CA THR A 115 13.33 3.32 9.56
C THR A 115 14.24 3.24 10.78
N ASP A 116 15.13 2.23 10.82
CA ASP A 116 16.19 2.13 11.82
C ASP A 116 17.26 3.25 11.69
N VAL A 117 17.39 3.82 10.50
CA VAL A 117 18.22 5.02 10.27
C VAL A 117 17.57 6.25 10.92
N ASP A 118 16.25 6.38 10.82
CA ASP A 118 15.51 7.46 11.48
C ASP A 118 15.56 7.30 13.00
N ALA A 119 15.46 6.06 13.52
CA ALA A 119 15.66 5.76 14.93
C ALA A 119 17.10 6.14 15.41
N GLN A 120 18.11 5.91 14.58
CA GLN A 120 19.47 6.36 14.88
C GLN A 120 19.59 7.89 14.89
N ARG A 121 18.94 8.59 13.95
CA ARG A 121 18.87 10.06 13.93
C ARG A 121 18.18 10.60 15.18
N MET A 122 17.05 9.98 15.57
CA MET A 122 16.34 10.30 16.80
C MET A 122 17.22 10.08 18.04
N ALA A 123 17.92 8.95 18.15
CA ALA A 123 18.86 8.70 19.24
C ALA A 123 20.02 9.71 19.27
N ASN A 124 20.45 10.21 18.10
CA ASN A 124 21.52 11.21 18.00
C ASN A 124 21.13 12.59 18.56
N SER A 125 19.84 12.91 18.70
CA SER A 125 19.39 14.15 19.35
C SER A 125 19.52 14.12 20.87
N VAL A 126 19.71 12.93 21.48
CA VAL A 126 19.93 12.77 22.90
C VAL A 126 21.43 12.92 23.21
N ALA A 127 21.78 13.65 24.24
CA ALA A 127 23.18 13.82 24.65
C ALA A 127 23.84 12.49 25.04
N SER A 128 25.08 12.26 24.58
CA SER A 128 25.81 11.04 24.86
C SER A 128 26.07 10.87 26.36
N GLY A 129 25.98 9.65 26.85
CA GLY A 129 26.23 9.32 28.27
C GLY A 129 25.14 9.75 29.24
N MET A 130 23.98 10.22 28.70
CA MET A 130 22.84 10.62 29.53
C MET A 130 22.21 9.40 30.24
N VAL A 131 21.75 9.62 31.46
CA VAL A 131 20.91 8.65 32.19
C VAL A 131 19.45 9.08 32.07
N VAL A 132 18.67 8.22 31.43
CA VAL A 132 17.23 8.36 31.28
C VAL A 132 16.54 7.51 32.34
N ASP A 133 15.80 8.14 33.23
CA ASP A 133 15.06 7.44 34.27
C ASP A 133 13.94 6.60 33.67
N THR A 134 13.12 7.22 32.85
CA THR A 134 12.01 6.54 32.17
C THR A 134 11.88 7.03 30.73
N LEU A 135 11.78 6.08 29.78
CA LEU A 135 11.34 6.30 28.42
C LEU A 135 9.84 6.04 28.35
N PHE A 136 9.05 7.06 28.08
CA PHE A 136 7.61 6.95 27.85
C PHE A 136 7.33 6.75 26.36
N ALA A 137 6.51 5.73 26.04
CA ALA A 137 6.06 5.46 24.68
C ALA A 137 4.60 5.93 24.53
N ASP A 138 4.39 6.99 23.79
CA ASP A 138 3.05 7.57 23.54
C ASP A 138 2.47 6.98 22.25
N CYS A 139 1.51 6.08 22.43
CA CYS A 139 0.70 5.46 21.37
C CYS A 139 -0.73 6.02 21.34
N SER A 140 -1.00 7.19 21.91
CA SER A 140 -2.36 7.74 22.04
C SER A 140 -2.99 8.22 20.72
N PHE A 141 -2.23 8.28 19.62
CA PHE A 141 -2.75 8.67 18.32
C PHE A 141 -3.81 7.70 17.82
N SER A 142 -3.55 6.39 17.82
CA SER A 142 -4.47 5.35 17.36
C SER A 142 -5.09 4.57 18.52
N ASP A 143 -6.24 3.94 18.27
CA ASP A 143 -6.82 2.99 19.19
C ASP A 143 -5.90 1.77 19.42
N SER A 144 -6.27 0.91 20.35
CA SER A 144 -5.48 -0.28 20.70
C SER A 144 -5.70 -1.47 19.75
N LEU A 145 -6.49 -1.31 18.68
CA LEU A 145 -6.77 -2.38 17.74
C LEU A 145 -5.62 -2.53 16.75
N TYR A 146 -4.74 -3.48 17.01
CA TYR A 146 -3.55 -3.75 16.20
C TYR A 146 -3.81 -4.63 14.97
N TRP A 147 -5.04 -5.09 14.74
CA TRP A 147 -5.42 -6.01 13.66
C TRP A 147 -6.62 -5.48 12.89
N GLY A 148 -6.52 -5.40 11.57
CA GLY A 148 -7.61 -4.87 10.74
C GLY A 148 -8.84 -5.78 10.72
N SER A 149 -10.01 -5.18 10.69
CA SER A 149 -11.28 -5.91 10.60
C SER A 149 -11.34 -6.74 9.31
N GLY A 150 -11.63 -8.04 9.42
CA GLY A 150 -11.70 -8.95 8.28
C GLY A 150 -10.33 -9.32 7.68
N TRP A 151 -9.23 -9.04 8.34
CA TRP A 151 -7.91 -9.56 7.96
C TRP A 151 -7.82 -11.04 8.31
N ILE A 152 -7.29 -11.83 7.38
CA ILE A 152 -7.24 -13.29 7.53
C ILE A 152 -6.05 -13.66 8.44
N TRP A 153 -6.28 -14.54 9.41
CA TRP A 153 -5.27 -14.93 10.39
C TRP A 153 -4.04 -15.62 9.77
N ASP A 154 -4.21 -16.36 8.68
CA ASP A 154 -3.16 -17.12 7.99
C ASP A 154 -2.33 -16.30 7.00
N ASP A 155 -2.60 -15.01 6.85
CA ASP A 155 -1.68 -14.03 6.24
C ASP A 155 -0.55 -13.61 7.20
N ASN A 156 -0.66 -13.94 8.49
CA ASN A 156 0.43 -13.85 9.45
C ASN A 156 1.40 -15.05 9.23
N PRO A 157 2.74 -14.91 9.30
CA PRO A 157 3.50 -13.74 9.76
C PRO A 157 4.05 -12.84 8.65
N TYR A 158 3.43 -12.76 7.51
CA TYR A 158 4.00 -12.01 6.38
C TYR A 158 3.98 -10.50 6.61
N GLY A 159 5.04 -9.81 6.17
CA GLY A 159 5.23 -8.38 6.39
C GLY A 159 4.20 -7.47 5.70
N TYR A 160 3.40 -8.00 4.75
CA TYR A 160 2.30 -7.25 4.15
C TYR A 160 1.06 -7.12 5.05
N GLN A 161 1.02 -7.85 6.17
CA GLN A 161 -0.01 -7.76 7.20
C GLN A 161 0.64 -7.35 8.53
N PRO A 162 0.90 -6.05 8.75
CA PRO A 162 1.56 -5.57 9.95
C PRO A 162 0.64 -5.59 11.18
N TYR A 163 1.23 -5.65 12.36
CA TYR A 163 0.54 -5.27 13.60
C TYR A 163 0.53 -3.74 13.69
N LEU A 164 -0.66 -3.13 13.62
CA LEU A 164 -0.83 -1.67 13.60
C LEU A 164 -0.50 -1.05 14.96
N SER A 165 0.17 0.10 14.95
CA SER A 165 0.46 0.88 16.14
C SER A 165 0.78 2.33 15.77
N SER A 166 0.62 3.25 16.71
CA SER A 166 1.09 4.63 16.54
C SER A 166 2.61 4.72 16.35
N LEU A 167 3.38 3.83 16.99
CA LEU A 167 4.82 3.70 16.85
C LEU A 167 5.15 2.54 15.89
N MET A 168 5.50 2.87 14.64
CA MET A 168 5.88 1.88 13.63
C MET A 168 7.35 2.04 13.25
N LEU A 169 8.08 0.92 13.16
CA LEU A 169 9.47 0.86 12.71
C LEU A 169 9.60 -0.13 11.57
N CYS A 170 10.27 0.26 10.47
CA CYS A 170 10.53 -0.61 9.31
C CYS A 170 9.27 -1.34 8.83
N ARG A 171 8.12 -0.64 8.82
CA ARG A 171 6.79 -1.18 8.46
C ARG A 171 6.29 -2.27 9.41
N GLY A 172 6.70 -2.24 10.68
CA GLY A 172 6.36 -3.25 11.68
C GLY A 172 6.92 -4.64 11.34
N ALA A 173 8.00 -4.72 10.56
CA ALA A 173 8.53 -5.97 10.02
C ALA A 173 10.07 -5.98 9.99
N VAL A 174 10.61 -7.20 9.93
CA VAL A 174 12.03 -7.42 9.65
C VAL A 174 12.21 -8.10 8.28
N GLU A 175 13.30 -7.77 7.58
CA GLU A 175 13.72 -8.51 6.41
C GLU A 175 14.69 -9.61 6.83
N VAL A 176 14.42 -10.85 6.42
CA VAL A 176 15.30 -12.00 6.64
C VAL A 176 15.84 -12.46 5.29
N VAL A 177 17.15 -12.38 5.14
CA VAL A 177 17.86 -12.86 3.97
C VAL A 177 18.66 -14.10 4.36
N VAL A 178 18.50 -15.20 3.61
CA VAL A 178 19.19 -16.47 3.84
C VAL A 178 19.93 -16.83 2.56
N TRP A 179 21.19 -17.34 2.66
CA TRP A 179 21.95 -17.80 1.50
C TRP A 179 22.79 -19.02 1.84
N PRO A 180 22.99 -19.95 0.89
CA PRO A 180 23.70 -21.20 1.15
C PRO A 180 25.17 -20.94 1.43
N ARG A 181 25.77 -21.84 2.23
CA ARG A 181 27.21 -22.04 2.42
C ARG A 181 27.63 -23.37 1.76
N ASP A 182 28.72 -23.96 2.24
CA ASP A 182 29.17 -25.27 1.82
C ASP A 182 28.09 -26.35 2.05
N ASN A 183 28.11 -27.38 1.24
CA ASN A 183 27.14 -28.48 1.30
C ASN A 183 27.10 -29.10 2.71
N GLY A 184 25.89 -29.28 3.24
CA GLY A 184 25.67 -29.86 4.56
C GLY A 184 25.91 -28.87 5.73
N LYS A 185 26.39 -27.65 5.49
CA LYS A 185 26.54 -26.62 6.52
C LYS A 185 25.25 -25.80 6.69
N ALA A 186 25.07 -25.23 7.89
CA ALA A 186 23.99 -24.26 8.10
C ALA A 186 24.14 -23.06 7.15
N PRO A 187 23.08 -22.60 6.46
CA PRO A 187 23.14 -21.40 5.63
C PRO A 187 23.44 -20.17 6.46
N ALA A 188 24.06 -19.17 5.83
CA ALA A 188 24.18 -17.86 6.44
C ALA A 188 22.86 -17.11 6.36
N TYR A 189 22.64 -16.18 7.30
CA TYR A 189 21.48 -15.32 7.30
C TYR A 189 21.83 -13.92 7.79
N LYS A 190 20.97 -12.96 7.44
CA LYS A 190 20.95 -11.59 8.00
C LYS A 190 19.51 -11.19 8.25
N VAL A 191 19.25 -10.55 9.37
CA VAL A 191 17.97 -9.94 9.70
C VAL A 191 18.16 -8.43 9.82
N THR A 192 17.27 -7.64 9.24
CA THR A 192 17.36 -6.18 9.24
C THR A 192 16.00 -5.58 9.63
N PRO A 193 15.92 -4.64 10.57
CA PRO A 193 17.02 -4.18 11.44
C PRO A 193 17.49 -5.27 12.39
N GLU A 194 18.75 -5.22 12.79
CA GLU A 194 19.29 -6.09 13.84
C GLU A 194 18.81 -5.59 15.21
N SER A 195 18.29 -6.50 16.04
CA SER A 195 17.75 -6.18 17.36
C SER A 195 17.68 -7.41 18.24
N SER A 196 17.77 -7.23 19.54
CA SER A 196 17.54 -8.25 20.56
C SER A 196 16.05 -8.58 20.76
N PHE A 197 15.15 -7.85 20.12
CA PHE A 197 13.69 -8.05 20.24
C PHE A 197 13.20 -9.40 19.70
N TYR A 198 13.95 -10.01 18.80
CA TYR A 198 13.65 -11.31 18.22
C TYR A 198 14.80 -12.30 18.38
N THR A 199 14.50 -13.59 18.29
CA THR A 199 15.50 -14.66 18.29
C THR A 199 15.47 -15.41 16.97
N VAL A 200 16.63 -15.80 16.42
CA VAL A 200 16.70 -16.62 15.19
C VAL A 200 17.17 -18.02 15.53
N MET A 201 16.38 -19.02 15.16
CA MET A 201 16.73 -20.44 15.23
C MET A 201 16.96 -20.97 13.81
N ASN A 202 18.21 -21.22 13.45
CA ASN A 202 18.60 -21.70 12.13
C ASN A 202 18.95 -23.19 12.17
N GLU A 203 18.00 -24.01 11.73
CA GLU A 203 18.10 -25.47 11.63
C GLU A 203 18.15 -25.92 10.15
N ALA A 204 18.24 -24.98 9.20
CA ALA A 204 18.35 -25.28 7.79
C ALA A 204 19.74 -25.80 7.42
N VAL A 205 19.82 -26.49 6.29
CA VAL A 205 21.06 -27.04 5.75
C VAL A 205 21.24 -26.55 4.30
N SER A 206 22.48 -26.28 3.91
CA SER A 206 22.82 -25.84 2.57
C SER A 206 22.98 -27.03 1.64
N ASN A 207 22.28 -26.98 0.48
CA ASN A 207 22.41 -27.96 -0.63
C ASN A 207 22.21 -29.45 -0.21
N ASP A 208 21.29 -29.71 0.71
CA ASP A 208 20.89 -31.06 1.13
C ASP A 208 19.41 -31.32 0.76
N PRO A 209 19.16 -32.06 -0.38
CA PRO A 209 17.80 -32.32 -0.82
C PRO A 209 16.94 -33.13 0.16
N SER A 210 17.56 -33.87 1.10
CA SER A 210 16.83 -34.64 2.12
C SER A 210 16.08 -33.81 3.13
N LYS A 211 16.40 -32.50 3.24
CA LYS A 211 15.84 -31.56 4.21
C LYS A 211 14.55 -30.85 3.75
N GLY A 212 14.06 -31.16 2.56
CA GLY A 212 12.85 -30.58 2.03
C GLY A 212 13.02 -29.10 1.64
N LYS A 213 11.90 -28.41 1.41
CA LYS A 213 11.91 -26.99 0.97
C LYS A 213 12.35 -26.06 2.10
N LEU A 214 13.15 -25.02 1.76
CA LEU A 214 13.46 -23.93 2.68
C LEU A 214 12.19 -23.23 3.15
N THR A 215 12.05 -23.07 4.46
CA THR A 215 11.03 -22.28 5.11
C THR A 215 11.68 -21.27 6.06
N VAL A 216 11.17 -20.04 6.05
CA VAL A 216 11.57 -18.97 6.96
C VAL A 216 10.29 -18.36 7.51
N LEU A 217 9.99 -18.62 8.77
CA LEU A 217 8.73 -18.20 9.41
C LEU A 217 8.99 -17.78 10.86
N ARG A 218 8.16 -16.86 11.35
CA ARG A 218 8.05 -16.53 12.76
C ARG A 218 7.08 -17.50 13.47
N ASP A 219 7.31 -17.80 14.73
CA ASP A 219 6.41 -18.64 15.55
C ASP A 219 5.12 -17.85 15.92
N TRP A 220 4.37 -17.44 14.89
CA TRP A 220 3.24 -16.52 15.00
C TRP A 220 2.01 -17.13 15.70
N LEU A 221 1.84 -18.45 15.68
CA LEU A 221 0.71 -19.15 16.31
C LEU A 221 0.72 -19.04 17.86
N VAL A 222 1.87 -18.69 18.45
CA VAL A 222 2.06 -18.52 19.88
C VAL A 222 2.50 -17.10 20.22
N ASP A 223 2.20 -16.14 19.34
CA ASP A 223 2.52 -14.71 19.51
C ASP A 223 4.00 -14.45 19.85
N SER A 224 4.91 -15.29 19.31
CA SER A 224 6.34 -15.22 19.58
C SER A 224 7.09 -14.52 18.45
N ASN A 225 8.17 -13.80 18.77
CA ASN A 225 9.11 -13.23 17.81
C ASN A 225 10.33 -14.13 17.54
N VAL A 226 10.21 -15.45 17.75
CA VAL A 226 11.21 -16.43 17.32
C VAL A 226 11.07 -16.68 15.82
N ILE A 227 12.14 -16.44 15.07
CA ILE A 227 12.24 -16.67 13.63
C ILE A 227 12.91 -18.02 13.40
N ARG A 228 12.21 -18.96 12.72
CA ARG A 228 12.75 -20.27 12.38
C ARG A 228 13.15 -20.32 10.91
N ILE A 229 14.36 -20.81 10.66
CA ILE A 229 14.90 -21.09 9.33
C ILE A 229 15.11 -22.60 9.23
N ASN A 230 14.30 -23.28 8.43
CA ASN A 230 14.30 -24.76 8.31
C ASN A 230 14.40 -25.19 6.85
N GLY A 231 14.83 -26.43 6.60
CA GLY A 231 14.85 -27.06 5.28
C GLY A 231 16.13 -26.84 4.50
N ASN A 232 16.05 -26.97 3.17
CA ASN A 232 17.21 -26.95 2.27
C ASN A 232 17.37 -25.58 1.61
N CYS A 233 18.46 -24.89 1.89
CA CYS A 233 18.85 -23.63 1.26
C CYS A 233 19.77 -23.89 0.07
N THR A 234 19.25 -23.73 -1.17
CA THR A 234 20.01 -23.94 -2.42
C THR A 234 20.38 -22.64 -3.13
N LYS A 235 19.71 -21.53 -2.78
CA LYS A 235 19.90 -20.19 -3.37
C LYS A 235 19.56 -19.12 -2.36
N ARG A 236 19.97 -17.88 -2.67
CA ARG A 236 19.56 -16.71 -1.87
C ARG A 236 18.04 -16.59 -1.85
N TYR A 237 17.50 -16.42 -0.66
CA TYR A 237 16.08 -16.21 -0.39
C TYR A 237 15.91 -15.02 0.52
N SER A 238 14.93 -14.17 0.26
CA SER A 238 14.57 -13.04 1.12
C SER A 238 13.07 -13.06 1.38
N THR A 239 12.68 -12.72 2.60
CA THR A 239 11.29 -12.54 3.01
C THR A 239 11.19 -11.46 4.08
N ARG A 240 10.01 -10.82 4.16
CA ARG A 240 9.68 -9.88 5.24
C ARG A 240 8.65 -10.52 6.16
N MET A 241 8.89 -10.39 7.46
CA MET A 241 7.99 -10.90 8.49
C MET A 241 7.60 -9.80 9.45
N ASN A 242 6.31 -9.72 9.76
CA ASN A 242 5.80 -8.81 10.77
C ASN A 242 6.36 -9.18 12.17
N MET A 243 6.49 -8.17 13.03
CA MET A 243 6.84 -8.37 14.44
C MET A 243 5.58 -8.22 15.29
N TYR A 244 5.35 -9.19 16.15
CA TYR A 244 4.31 -9.11 17.18
C TYR A 244 4.65 -7.97 18.14
N LYS A 245 3.66 -7.13 18.48
CA LYS A 245 3.82 -5.91 19.28
C LYS A 245 4.77 -4.89 18.63
N SER A 246 4.33 -4.28 17.53
CA SER A 246 5.11 -3.31 16.74
C SER A 246 5.63 -2.13 17.57
N ALA A 247 4.88 -1.64 18.56
CA ALA A 247 5.34 -0.56 19.43
C ALA A 247 6.50 -1.01 20.31
N ASP A 248 6.43 -2.22 20.89
CA ASP A 248 7.54 -2.78 21.70
C ASP A 248 8.80 -2.96 20.82
N PHE A 249 8.62 -3.39 19.56
CA PHE A 249 9.71 -3.50 18.59
C PHE A 249 10.37 -2.14 18.32
N PHE A 250 9.56 -1.09 18.10
CA PHE A 250 10.06 0.28 17.93
C PHE A 250 10.88 0.72 19.14
N VAL A 251 10.34 0.56 20.34
CA VAL A 251 10.98 0.96 21.62
C VAL A 251 12.28 0.20 21.85
N ALA A 252 12.30 -1.12 21.60
CA ALA A 252 13.49 -1.94 21.74
C ALA A 252 14.64 -1.44 20.84
N VAL A 253 14.36 -1.21 19.55
CA VAL A 253 15.37 -0.69 18.62
C VAL A 253 15.82 0.72 19.01
N LEU A 254 14.90 1.60 19.43
CA LEU A 254 15.29 2.95 19.91
C LEU A 254 16.23 2.88 21.12
N ILE A 255 15.95 2.02 22.10
CA ILE A 255 16.83 1.81 23.26
C ILE A 255 18.20 1.29 22.84
N GLU A 256 18.26 0.35 21.90
CA GLU A 256 19.51 -0.16 21.35
C GLU A 256 20.32 0.95 20.66
N LYS A 257 19.66 1.84 19.91
CA LYS A 257 20.32 3.01 19.30
C LYS A 257 20.81 4.03 20.34
N LEU A 258 20.04 4.26 21.41
CA LEU A 258 20.45 5.09 22.54
C LEU A 258 21.67 4.49 23.27
N ALA A 259 21.67 3.17 23.49
CA ALA A 259 22.77 2.46 24.13
C ALA A 259 24.09 2.57 23.34
N LEU A 260 24.06 2.60 22.01
CA LEU A 260 25.25 2.84 21.18
C LEU A 260 25.88 4.23 21.42
N ARG A 261 25.13 5.16 22.00
CA ARG A 261 25.61 6.49 22.42
C ARG A 261 25.99 6.58 23.89
N GLY A 262 25.96 5.45 24.59
CA GLY A 262 26.20 5.40 26.04
C GLY A 262 25.02 5.93 26.86
N VAL A 263 23.86 6.15 26.26
CA VAL A 263 22.65 6.52 26.99
C VAL A 263 22.04 5.28 27.63
N VAL A 264 21.79 5.38 28.95
CA VAL A 264 21.20 4.30 29.74
C VAL A 264 19.72 4.63 29.98
N VAL A 265 18.82 3.73 29.62
CA VAL A 265 17.39 3.84 29.92
C VAL A 265 17.05 2.85 31.02
N ASN A 266 16.58 3.34 32.18
CA ASN A 266 16.30 2.49 33.35
C ASN A 266 14.92 1.81 33.26
N ASN A 267 13.90 2.56 32.82
CA ASN A 267 12.50 2.08 32.76
C ASN A 267 11.85 2.42 31.42
N VAL A 268 10.85 1.63 31.05
CA VAL A 268 9.94 1.91 29.92
C VAL A 268 8.51 1.86 30.40
N VAL A 269 7.73 2.88 30.04
CA VAL A 269 6.30 2.99 30.38
C VAL A 269 5.51 3.47 29.17
N TYR A 270 4.31 2.94 28.96
CA TYR A 270 3.38 3.49 27.97
C TYR A 270 2.57 4.62 28.61
N GLY A 271 2.60 5.79 28.00
CA GLY A 271 1.90 6.96 28.51
C GLY A 271 2.09 8.20 27.64
N PRO A 272 1.21 9.19 27.81
CA PRO A 272 1.20 10.38 26.96
C PRO A 272 2.37 11.32 27.26
N VAL A 273 2.75 12.12 26.27
CA VAL A 273 3.71 13.22 26.44
C VAL A 273 3.06 14.31 27.29
N PRO A 274 3.68 14.77 28.39
CA PRO A 274 3.18 15.89 29.16
C PRO A 274 3.34 17.21 28.40
N SER A 275 2.44 18.17 28.66
CA SER A 275 2.40 19.45 27.93
C SER A 275 3.61 20.36 28.14
N ASP A 276 4.40 20.09 29.19
CA ASP A 276 5.59 20.84 29.55
C ASP A 276 6.90 20.11 29.19
N ALA A 277 6.85 19.03 28.40
CA ALA A 277 8.02 18.38 27.84
C ALA A 277 8.55 19.19 26.64
N GLU A 278 9.87 19.26 26.48
CA GLU A 278 10.51 19.94 25.35
C GLU A 278 10.72 18.98 24.19
N ARG A 279 10.32 19.37 22.98
CA ARG A 279 10.54 18.56 21.77
C ARG A 279 11.98 18.73 21.28
N ILE A 280 12.75 17.65 21.31
CA ILE A 280 14.15 17.62 20.91
C ILE A 280 14.40 17.01 19.53
N PHE A 281 13.39 16.31 18.98
CA PHE A 281 13.47 15.73 17.63
C PHE A 281 12.09 15.59 17.00
N VAL A 282 12.04 15.74 15.69
CA VAL A 282 10.89 15.35 14.85
C VAL A 282 11.38 14.74 13.54
N ASN A 283 10.76 13.65 13.14
CA ASN A 283 10.84 13.09 11.79
C ASN A 283 9.49 13.31 11.11
N SER A 284 9.46 14.14 10.08
CA SER A 284 8.25 14.48 9.33
C SER A 284 8.30 13.78 7.96
N ARG A 285 7.42 12.82 7.74
CA ARG A 285 7.30 12.08 6.49
C ARG A 285 6.25 12.72 5.59
N PRO A 286 6.58 13.21 4.38
CA PRO A 286 5.59 13.78 3.47
C PRO A 286 4.52 12.77 3.07
N VAL A 287 3.26 13.21 2.94
CA VAL A 287 2.14 12.38 2.46
C VAL A 287 2.43 11.79 1.07
N ALA A 288 3.15 12.52 0.23
CA ALA A 288 3.55 12.05 -1.10
C ALA A 288 4.37 10.75 -1.05
N ASP A 289 5.31 10.62 -0.09
CA ASP A 289 6.11 9.40 0.08
C ASP A 289 5.23 8.22 0.49
N VAL A 290 4.24 8.46 1.37
CA VAL A 290 3.32 7.42 1.85
C VAL A 290 2.35 6.98 0.75
N VAL A 291 1.87 7.92 -0.06
CA VAL A 291 1.04 7.64 -1.24
C VAL A 291 1.83 6.87 -2.30
N ASP A 292 3.09 7.26 -2.54
CA ASP A 292 3.97 6.56 -3.49
C ASP A 292 4.12 5.08 -3.13
N GLU A 293 4.48 4.80 -1.89
CA GLU A 293 4.66 3.43 -1.42
C GLU A 293 3.33 2.62 -1.41
N ALA A 294 2.22 3.26 -1.03
CA ALA A 294 0.90 2.63 -1.08
C ALA A 294 0.48 2.23 -2.49
N LEU A 295 0.82 3.05 -3.50
CA LEU A 295 0.44 2.83 -4.89
C LEU A 295 1.50 2.02 -5.65
N MET A 296 2.77 2.42 -5.60
CA MET A 296 3.89 1.86 -6.35
C MET A 296 4.21 0.42 -5.92
N GLU A 297 4.40 0.22 -4.61
CA GLU A 297 4.76 -1.08 -4.03
C GLU A 297 3.54 -1.83 -3.45
N SER A 298 2.37 -1.19 -3.48
CA SER A 298 1.14 -1.75 -2.90
C SER A 298 1.23 -1.99 -1.39
N ASP A 299 1.99 -1.14 -0.69
CA ASP A 299 2.19 -1.29 0.75
C ASP A 299 0.88 -1.11 1.53
N ASN A 300 0.56 -2.09 2.39
CA ASN A 300 -0.70 -2.09 3.13
C ASN A 300 -0.63 -1.14 4.33
N LEU A 301 0.51 -1.10 5.04
CA LEU A 301 0.65 -0.20 6.19
C LEU A 301 0.54 1.27 5.77
N CYS A 302 1.14 1.65 4.63
CA CYS A 302 1.00 3.00 4.08
C CYS A 302 -0.47 3.35 3.82
N ALA A 303 -1.24 2.42 3.26
CA ALA A 303 -2.67 2.64 3.02
C ALA A 303 -3.49 2.73 4.32
N GLU A 304 -3.17 1.92 5.33
CA GLU A 304 -3.81 2.04 6.65
C GLU A 304 -3.43 3.35 7.34
N ALA A 305 -2.15 3.76 7.30
CA ALA A 305 -1.72 5.03 7.84
C ALA A 305 -2.47 6.22 7.20
N LEU A 306 -2.62 6.23 5.86
CA LEU A 306 -3.45 7.22 5.16
C LEU A 306 -4.88 7.23 5.69
N LEU A 307 -5.49 6.06 5.90
CA LEU A 307 -6.85 5.93 6.42
C LEU A 307 -6.99 6.50 7.84
N TYR A 308 -6.04 6.19 8.75
CA TYR A 308 -6.04 6.70 10.11
C TYR A 308 -5.84 8.23 10.15
N HIS A 309 -4.94 8.77 9.30
CA HIS A 309 -4.71 10.22 9.26
C HIS A 309 -5.88 10.99 8.65
N VAL A 310 -6.62 10.41 7.71
CA VAL A 310 -7.90 10.96 7.23
C VAL A 310 -8.92 11.04 8.37
N ALA A 311 -8.99 10.01 9.24
CA ALA A 311 -9.84 10.05 10.42
C ALA A 311 -9.42 11.12 11.44
N ALA A 312 -8.12 11.37 11.58
CA ALA A 312 -7.60 12.38 12.50
C ALA A 312 -8.06 13.81 12.17
N GLN A 313 -8.42 14.09 10.91
CA GLN A 313 -8.96 15.40 10.50
C GLN A 313 -10.34 15.70 11.10
N GLU A 314 -11.06 14.69 11.62
CA GLU A 314 -12.33 14.85 12.31
C GLU A 314 -12.16 15.29 13.80
N ASN A 315 -10.93 15.62 14.23
CA ASN A 315 -10.59 16.03 15.60
C ASN A 315 -11.00 15.00 16.68
N ILE A 316 -10.90 13.73 16.36
CA ILE A 316 -11.17 12.60 17.26
C ILE A 316 -9.84 11.97 17.66
N SER A 317 -9.68 11.67 18.95
CA SER A 317 -8.50 10.95 19.49
C SER A 317 -8.96 10.01 20.61
N PRO A 318 -8.48 8.76 20.65
CA PRO A 318 -7.66 8.12 19.63
C PRO A 318 -8.43 7.86 18.33
N VAL A 319 -7.72 7.84 17.19
CA VAL A 319 -8.31 7.53 15.87
C VAL A 319 -8.42 6.03 15.66
N SER A 320 -9.38 5.61 14.83
CA SER A 320 -9.60 4.20 14.49
C SER A 320 -9.80 3.99 12.99
N ALA A 321 -9.53 2.77 12.52
CA ALA A 321 -9.84 2.36 11.14
C ALA A 321 -11.31 2.56 10.79
N SER A 322 -12.24 2.28 11.72
CA SER A 322 -13.69 2.44 11.52
C SER A 322 -14.08 3.89 11.20
N GLN A 323 -13.47 4.87 11.88
CA GLN A 323 -13.67 6.30 11.59
C GLN A 323 -13.14 6.67 10.21
N GLY A 324 -11.94 6.21 9.84
CA GLY A 324 -11.39 6.41 8.50
C GLY A 324 -12.27 5.79 7.41
N CYS A 325 -12.77 4.57 7.60
CA CYS A 325 -13.73 3.93 6.70
C CYS A 325 -15.02 4.76 6.56
N SER A 326 -15.47 5.41 7.64
CA SER A 326 -16.64 6.28 7.60
C SER A 326 -16.41 7.53 6.77
N VAL A 327 -15.22 8.15 6.86
CA VAL A 327 -14.84 9.30 6.02
C VAL A 327 -14.76 8.89 4.55
N VAL A 328 -14.11 7.76 4.21
CA VAL A 328 -14.07 7.24 2.84
C VAL A 328 -15.46 6.95 2.31
N SER A 329 -16.33 6.35 3.14
CA SER A 329 -17.72 6.04 2.75
C SER A 329 -18.54 7.31 2.50
N ARG A 330 -18.37 8.34 3.31
CA ARG A 330 -18.99 9.65 3.09
C ARG A 330 -18.50 10.29 1.79
N PHE A 331 -17.21 10.26 1.52
CA PHE A 331 -16.63 10.75 0.27
C PHE A 331 -17.23 10.05 -0.96
N ILE A 332 -17.36 8.72 -0.92
CA ILE A 332 -17.98 7.93 -2.02
C ILE A 332 -19.42 8.40 -2.27
N LYS A 333 -20.20 8.62 -1.24
CA LYS A 333 -21.60 9.07 -1.37
C LYS A 333 -21.71 10.51 -1.83
N GLU A 334 -21.02 11.43 -1.17
CA GLU A 334 -21.22 12.86 -1.35
C GLU A 334 -20.41 13.46 -2.49
N ARG A 335 -19.14 13.03 -2.64
CA ARG A 335 -18.24 13.61 -3.66
C ARG A 335 -18.28 12.81 -4.97
N LEU A 336 -18.41 11.48 -4.91
CA LEU A 336 -18.51 10.66 -6.11
C LEU A 336 -19.97 10.42 -6.56
N GLY A 337 -20.97 10.82 -5.77
CA GLY A 337 -22.38 10.70 -6.10
C GLY A 337 -22.86 9.25 -6.23
N VAL A 338 -22.33 8.34 -5.43
CA VAL A 338 -22.69 6.92 -5.45
C VAL A 338 -23.87 6.68 -4.50
N ASN A 339 -24.99 6.20 -5.07
CA ASN A 339 -26.20 5.83 -4.32
C ASN A 339 -26.37 4.31 -4.15
N GLY A 340 -25.46 3.51 -4.73
CA GLY A 340 -25.49 2.05 -4.66
C GLY A 340 -24.76 1.49 -3.44
N ASP A 341 -24.79 0.16 -3.33
CA ASP A 341 -24.13 -0.56 -2.23
C ASP A 341 -22.61 -0.60 -2.40
N PHE A 342 -21.91 -0.51 -1.30
CA PHE A 342 -20.47 -0.78 -1.15
C PHE A 342 -20.15 -1.05 0.33
N SER A 343 -18.98 -1.62 0.59
CA SER A 343 -18.46 -1.82 1.95
C SER A 343 -16.97 -1.47 1.99
N ILE A 344 -16.59 -0.63 2.94
CA ILE A 344 -15.21 -0.25 3.24
C ILE A 344 -14.90 -0.73 4.65
N ALA A 345 -13.90 -1.59 4.80
CA ALA A 345 -13.51 -2.19 6.08
C ALA A 345 -12.05 -1.90 6.47
N ASP A 346 -11.23 -1.49 5.50
CA ASP A 346 -9.83 -1.05 5.69
C ASP A 346 -9.39 -0.09 4.60
N GLY A 347 -8.19 0.45 4.70
CA GLY A 347 -7.59 1.32 3.69
C GLY A 347 -6.87 0.57 2.57
N SER A 348 -6.40 -0.64 2.83
CA SER A 348 -5.49 -1.38 1.97
C SER A 348 -6.16 -2.30 0.95
N GLY A 349 -7.39 -2.74 1.22
CA GLY A 349 -8.08 -3.78 0.46
C GLY A 349 -7.68 -5.20 0.85
N LEU A 350 -7.01 -5.37 1.99
CA LEU A 350 -6.64 -6.68 2.53
C LEU A 350 -7.86 -7.38 3.14
N SER A 351 -8.74 -6.62 3.78
CA SER A 351 -9.97 -7.13 4.40
C SER A 351 -10.88 -7.84 3.40
N VAL A 352 -11.37 -9.01 3.81
CA VAL A 352 -12.38 -9.77 3.04
C VAL A 352 -13.75 -9.13 3.08
N TYR A 353 -13.96 -8.13 3.94
CA TYR A 353 -15.22 -7.39 4.10
C TYR A 353 -15.33 -6.16 3.20
N ASN A 354 -14.27 -5.82 2.46
CA ASN A 354 -14.35 -4.80 1.42
C ASN A 354 -15.14 -5.30 0.21
N TYR A 355 -16.11 -4.51 -0.23
CA TYR A 355 -16.85 -4.74 -1.47
C TYR A 355 -17.02 -3.45 -2.24
N LEU A 356 -16.54 -3.41 -3.47
CA LEU A 356 -16.68 -2.29 -4.40
C LEU A 356 -17.16 -2.77 -5.76
N SER A 357 -17.82 -1.87 -6.49
CA SER A 357 -18.10 -2.03 -7.90
C SER A 357 -17.07 -1.30 -8.76
N ALA A 358 -16.99 -1.67 -10.04
CA ALA A 358 -16.13 -0.95 -11.00
C ALA A 358 -16.58 0.51 -11.19
N ASP A 359 -17.87 0.80 -11.05
CA ASP A 359 -18.43 2.16 -11.14
C ASP A 359 -17.86 3.07 -10.04
N VAL A 360 -17.77 2.58 -8.78
CA VAL A 360 -17.21 3.36 -7.66
C VAL A 360 -15.75 3.72 -7.93
N VAL A 361 -14.94 2.75 -8.35
CA VAL A 361 -13.51 2.98 -8.61
C VAL A 361 -13.30 3.90 -9.82
N LEU A 362 -14.12 3.74 -10.88
CA LEU A 362 -14.06 4.61 -12.06
C LEU A 362 -14.43 6.05 -11.72
N ARG A 363 -15.44 6.26 -10.89
CA ARG A 363 -15.83 7.60 -10.43
C ARG A 363 -14.70 8.28 -9.64
N ALA A 364 -13.97 7.53 -8.82
CA ALA A 364 -12.78 8.06 -8.12
C ALA A 364 -11.69 8.49 -9.10
N LEU A 365 -11.39 7.69 -10.13
CA LEU A 365 -10.44 8.04 -11.17
C LEU A 365 -10.87 9.29 -11.96
N ARG A 366 -12.17 9.38 -12.32
CA ARG A 366 -12.72 10.56 -13.02
C ARG A 366 -12.68 11.81 -12.12
N PHE A 367 -13.06 11.68 -10.85
CA PHE A 367 -12.96 12.77 -9.86
C PHE A 367 -11.54 13.29 -9.75
N THR A 368 -10.57 12.40 -9.66
CA THR A 368 -9.14 12.77 -9.62
C THR A 368 -8.74 13.55 -10.87
N HIS A 369 -9.11 13.06 -12.06
CA HIS A 369 -8.80 13.72 -13.34
C HIS A 369 -9.47 15.10 -13.51
N SER A 370 -10.64 15.34 -12.90
CA SER A 370 -11.33 16.64 -12.95
C SER A 370 -10.67 17.75 -12.14
N ASN A 371 -9.67 17.42 -11.33
CA ASN A 371 -8.86 18.36 -10.56
C ASN A 371 -7.38 18.17 -10.94
N GLU A 372 -6.78 19.12 -11.64
CA GLU A 372 -5.42 19.01 -12.17
C GLU A 372 -4.36 18.83 -11.06
N GLU A 373 -4.50 19.53 -9.94
CA GLU A 373 -3.56 19.42 -8.81
C GLU A 373 -3.64 18.03 -8.19
N LEU A 374 -4.84 17.53 -7.93
CA LEU A 374 -5.08 16.19 -7.39
C LEU A 374 -4.62 15.10 -8.39
N PHE A 375 -4.89 15.30 -9.69
CA PHE A 375 -4.46 14.38 -10.73
C PHE A 375 -2.94 14.25 -10.76
N ASN A 376 -2.23 15.34 -10.76
CA ASN A 376 -0.77 15.35 -10.77
C ASN A 376 -0.19 14.70 -9.50
N ALA A 377 -0.77 14.99 -8.32
CA ALA A 377 -0.37 14.40 -7.05
C ALA A 377 -0.68 12.90 -6.94
N PHE A 378 -1.60 12.36 -7.74
CA PHE A 378 -1.97 10.95 -7.74
C PHE A 378 -1.35 10.15 -8.88
N TYR A 379 -1.44 10.68 -10.11
CA TYR A 379 -1.08 9.98 -11.35
C TYR A 379 0.38 9.53 -11.38
N MET A 380 1.29 10.37 -10.91
CA MET A 380 2.73 10.09 -10.94
C MET A 380 3.14 8.94 -10.02
N HIS A 381 2.38 8.69 -8.96
CA HIS A 381 2.62 7.61 -7.98
C HIS A 381 2.02 6.26 -8.42
N LEU A 382 1.25 6.21 -9.50
CA LEU A 382 0.78 4.94 -10.04
C LEU A 382 1.90 4.18 -10.77
N PRO A 383 2.04 2.86 -10.54
CA PRO A 383 2.96 2.00 -11.29
C PRO A 383 2.78 2.13 -12.79
N GLN A 384 3.88 2.22 -13.54
CA GLN A 384 3.89 2.34 -14.99
C GLN A 384 4.17 1.01 -15.66
N SER A 385 3.38 0.66 -16.65
CA SER A 385 3.44 -0.60 -17.39
C SER A 385 4.80 -0.82 -18.07
N GLY A 386 5.45 -1.95 -17.75
CA GLY A 386 6.77 -2.31 -18.27
C GLY A 386 7.94 -1.51 -17.68
N VAL A 387 7.69 -0.54 -16.75
CA VAL A 387 8.70 0.42 -16.27
C VAL A 387 8.90 0.36 -14.76
N SER A 388 7.83 0.51 -13.96
CA SER A 388 7.98 0.68 -12.50
C SER A 388 6.98 -0.09 -11.66
N GLY A 389 7.32 -0.27 -10.37
CA GLY A 389 6.48 -0.83 -9.33
C GLY A 389 5.88 -2.18 -9.69
N THR A 390 4.67 -2.43 -9.23
CA THR A 390 3.96 -3.70 -9.47
C THR A 390 3.61 -3.96 -10.95
N MET A 391 3.80 -2.97 -11.84
CA MET A 391 3.58 -3.08 -13.28
C MET A 391 4.87 -3.24 -14.09
N GLN A 392 6.06 -3.21 -13.50
CA GLN A 392 7.37 -3.21 -14.18
C GLN A 392 7.60 -4.40 -15.13
N ASN A 393 6.94 -5.53 -14.88
CA ASN A 393 7.08 -6.74 -15.69
C ASN A 393 5.85 -7.04 -16.56
N ARG A 394 4.91 -6.08 -16.66
CA ARG A 394 3.67 -6.20 -17.45
C ARG A 394 3.81 -5.52 -18.81
N THR A 395 3.06 -5.99 -19.80
CA THR A 395 2.89 -5.36 -21.14
C THR A 395 4.20 -5.14 -21.95
N LYS A 396 5.31 -5.78 -21.58
CA LYS A 396 6.58 -5.65 -22.33
C LYS A 396 6.40 -6.15 -23.76
N GLY A 397 6.81 -5.34 -24.74
CA GLY A 397 6.70 -5.67 -26.16
C GLY A 397 5.30 -5.47 -26.78
N THR A 398 4.34 -4.89 -26.04
CA THR A 398 3.00 -4.54 -26.53
C THR A 398 2.85 -3.04 -26.74
N LYS A 399 1.72 -2.59 -27.28
CA LYS A 399 1.41 -1.17 -27.45
C LYS A 399 1.16 -0.44 -26.15
N ALA A 400 0.80 -1.17 -25.10
CA ALA A 400 0.57 -0.65 -23.77
C ALA A 400 1.87 -0.40 -22.96
N HIS A 401 3.05 -0.82 -23.46
CA HIS A 401 4.32 -0.59 -22.78
C HIS A 401 4.59 0.91 -22.58
N GLY A 402 4.81 1.30 -21.33
CA GLY A 402 5.06 2.69 -20.94
C GLY A 402 3.87 3.65 -21.02
N LYS A 403 2.68 3.17 -21.49
CA LYS A 403 1.50 4.02 -21.73
C LYS A 403 0.40 3.90 -20.68
N VAL A 404 0.54 2.97 -19.73
CA VAL A 404 -0.45 2.70 -18.70
C VAL A 404 0.12 3.00 -17.34
N ARG A 405 -0.63 3.71 -16.50
CA ARG A 405 -0.36 3.90 -15.09
C ARG A 405 -1.54 3.37 -14.28
N ALA A 406 -1.31 2.32 -13.49
CA ALA A 406 -2.43 1.62 -12.84
C ALA A 406 -2.06 0.94 -11.54
N LYS A 407 -3.02 0.93 -10.60
CA LYS A 407 -2.94 0.18 -9.36
C LYS A 407 -3.35 -1.27 -9.60
N THR A 408 -2.49 -2.20 -9.24
CA THR A 408 -2.75 -3.64 -9.23
C THR A 408 -3.36 -4.07 -7.90
N GLY A 409 -4.17 -5.12 -7.92
CA GLY A 409 -4.66 -5.78 -6.72
C GLY A 409 -4.66 -7.31 -6.90
N THR A 410 -4.25 -8.03 -5.87
CA THR A 410 -4.27 -9.51 -5.90
C THR A 410 -4.45 -10.04 -4.48
N VAL A 411 -5.51 -10.81 -4.29
CA VAL A 411 -5.72 -11.71 -3.15
C VAL A 411 -6.21 -13.05 -3.70
N LYS A 412 -6.30 -14.09 -2.88
CA LYS A 412 -6.74 -15.40 -3.34
C LYS A 412 -8.11 -15.33 -4.02
N GLY A 413 -8.17 -15.75 -5.28
CA GLY A 413 -9.39 -15.74 -6.09
C GLY A 413 -9.76 -14.41 -6.71
N VAL A 414 -8.95 -13.36 -6.53
CA VAL A 414 -9.22 -12.00 -7.04
C VAL A 414 -7.96 -11.42 -7.67
N CYS A 415 -8.12 -10.76 -8.83
CA CYS A 415 -7.05 -10.01 -9.49
C CYS A 415 -7.65 -8.74 -10.12
N THR A 416 -7.21 -7.57 -9.68
CA THR A 416 -7.79 -6.28 -10.08
C THR A 416 -6.75 -5.35 -10.68
N LEU A 417 -7.19 -4.43 -11.53
CA LEU A 417 -6.36 -3.41 -12.14
C LEU A 417 -7.23 -2.18 -12.44
N ALA A 418 -6.80 -1.00 -11.99
CA ALA A 418 -7.53 0.24 -12.21
C ALA A 418 -6.56 1.41 -12.39
N GLY A 419 -6.82 2.31 -13.33
CA GLY A 419 -5.95 3.43 -13.61
C GLY A 419 -6.22 4.10 -14.95
N TYR A 420 -5.17 4.58 -15.57
CA TYR A 420 -5.21 5.38 -16.80
C TYR A 420 -4.36 4.75 -17.90
N ALA A 421 -4.81 4.89 -19.13
CA ALA A 421 -4.12 4.40 -20.33
C ALA A 421 -4.12 5.48 -21.42
N GLN A 422 -2.95 5.76 -21.98
CA GLN A 422 -2.78 6.68 -23.11
C GLN A 422 -2.86 5.91 -24.42
N ALA A 423 -3.84 6.22 -25.25
CA ALA A 423 -3.97 5.62 -26.57
C ALA A 423 -3.02 6.26 -27.61
N ALA A 424 -2.85 5.59 -28.74
CA ALA A 424 -1.97 6.09 -29.81
C ALA A 424 -2.52 7.33 -30.52
N ASP A 425 -3.85 7.52 -30.50
CA ASP A 425 -4.54 8.71 -31.05
C ASP A 425 -4.50 9.93 -30.11
N GLY A 426 -3.88 9.80 -28.92
CA GLY A 426 -3.75 10.87 -27.95
C GLY A 426 -4.87 10.91 -26.90
N HIS A 427 -5.87 10.04 -26.98
CA HIS A 427 -6.93 9.97 -25.98
C HIS A 427 -6.39 9.36 -24.66
N LEU A 428 -6.84 9.91 -23.53
CA LEU A 428 -6.60 9.36 -22.21
C LEU A 428 -7.85 8.63 -21.72
N TYR A 429 -7.68 7.36 -21.37
CA TYR A 429 -8.76 6.53 -20.85
C TYR A 429 -8.56 6.25 -19.37
N ALA A 430 -9.64 6.34 -18.58
CA ALA A 430 -9.73 5.71 -17.26
C ALA A 430 -10.33 4.32 -17.42
N PHE A 431 -9.75 3.32 -16.76
CA PHE A 431 -10.25 1.95 -16.84
C PHE A 431 -10.25 1.26 -15.48
N VAL A 432 -11.16 0.30 -15.33
CA VAL A 432 -11.29 -0.55 -14.14
C VAL A 432 -11.57 -1.98 -14.57
N MET A 433 -10.78 -2.93 -14.09
CA MET A 433 -10.94 -4.36 -14.24
C MET A 433 -10.95 -5.03 -12.87
N LEU A 434 -12.10 -5.53 -12.42
CA LEU A 434 -12.24 -6.25 -11.16
C LEU A 434 -12.59 -7.71 -11.47
N ASN A 435 -11.59 -8.59 -11.47
CA ASN A 435 -11.74 -10.01 -11.76
C ASN A 435 -11.87 -10.81 -10.47
N SER A 436 -12.81 -11.76 -10.41
CA SER A 436 -13.08 -12.60 -9.25
C SER A 436 -13.40 -14.06 -9.64
N GLY A 437 -13.37 -14.98 -8.65
CA GLY A 437 -13.67 -16.40 -8.88
C GLY A 437 -12.60 -17.15 -9.68
N LEU A 438 -11.33 -16.72 -9.62
CA LEU A 438 -10.26 -17.18 -10.49
C LEU A 438 -9.18 -17.94 -9.70
N GLN A 439 -8.68 -19.05 -10.24
CA GLN A 439 -7.63 -19.84 -9.60
C GLN A 439 -6.21 -19.33 -9.89
N SER A 440 -5.99 -18.73 -11.08
CA SER A 440 -4.69 -18.29 -11.55
C SER A 440 -4.63 -16.79 -11.80
N ALA A 441 -3.97 -16.05 -10.92
CA ALA A 441 -3.70 -14.63 -11.12
C ALA A 441 -2.86 -14.35 -12.38
N ARG A 442 -1.99 -15.29 -12.80
CA ARG A 442 -1.17 -15.15 -14.02
C ARG A 442 -2.05 -15.09 -15.26
N THR A 443 -2.97 -16.04 -15.43
CA THR A 443 -3.88 -16.09 -16.59
C THR A 443 -4.74 -14.84 -16.68
N VAL A 444 -5.18 -14.32 -15.51
CA VAL A 444 -5.94 -13.07 -15.44
C VAL A 444 -5.10 -11.88 -15.89
N ARG A 445 -3.86 -11.78 -15.43
CA ARG A 445 -2.94 -10.71 -15.84
C ARG A 445 -2.69 -10.73 -17.34
N ASP A 446 -2.51 -11.91 -17.92
CA ASP A 446 -2.33 -12.07 -19.38
C ASP A 446 -3.58 -11.58 -20.15
N TRP A 447 -4.77 -11.81 -19.62
CA TRP A 447 -6.02 -11.28 -20.18
C TRP A 447 -6.13 -9.75 -20.00
N GLN A 448 -5.82 -9.23 -18.81
CA GLN A 448 -5.81 -7.78 -18.55
C GLN A 448 -4.82 -7.07 -19.49
N ASP A 449 -3.66 -7.67 -19.77
CA ASP A 449 -2.67 -7.09 -20.69
C ASP A 449 -3.18 -7.02 -22.13
N LYS A 450 -4.01 -7.98 -22.58
CA LYS A 450 -4.72 -7.89 -23.88
C LYS A 450 -5.72 -6.73 -23.90
N VAL A 451 -6.45 -6.51 -22.81
CA VAL A 451 -7.36 -5.36 -22.69
C VAL A 451 -6.60 -4.04 -22.77
N LEU A 452 -5.48 -3.93 -22.06
CA LEU A 452 -4.62 -2.74 -22.10
C LEU A 452 -4.04 -2.50 -23.50
N ASP A 453 -3.60 -3.58 -24.18
CA ASP A 453 -3.08 -3.47 -25.55
C ASP A 453 -4.15 -2.98 -26.53
N ALA A 454 -5.40 -3.43 -26.36
CA ALA A 454 -6.53 -2.95 -27.16
C ALA A 454 -6.81 -1.46 -26.92
N ILE A 455 -6.77 -0.99 -25.65
CA ILE A 455 -7.00 0.44 -25.31
C ILE A 455 -5.89 1.33 -25.87
N CYS A 456 -4.65 0.85 -25.90
CA CYS A 456 -3.47 1.65 -26.31
C CYS A 456 -3.18 1.63 -27.82
N LYS A 457 -4.02 0.94 -28.62
CA LYS A 457 -3.92 0.95 -30.09
C LYS A 457 -4.27 2.31 -30.66
#